data_444bf9916dc7c2f6079b8179c73324c0
#
_entry.id   444bf9916dc7c2f6079b8179c73324c0
#
_cell.length_a   1.000
_cell.length_b   1.000
_cell.length_c   1.000
_cell.angle_alpha   90.00
_cell.angle_beta   90.00
_cell.angle_gamma   90.00
#
_symmetry.space_group_name_H-M   'P 1'
#
loop_
_entity.id
_entity.type
_entity.pdbx_description
1 polymer ?
#
loop_
_entity_poly.entity_id
_entity_poly.type
_entity_poly.pdbx_seq_one_letter_code
_entity_poly.pdbx_strand_id
1 'polypeptide(L)'
;MKIIKRNGAEVPFDITKIITAVTKASDSVSGQSRLTKDQITQIAAAVTDQCQALNRAVSVEEVQDMVENQLMDIKAHDVARHYITYRYVQSLKRQTNTTDERILSLIECQNEEVKQENANKNPTVNSVQRDYMAGEISKDLTARLLLDPEIVKAHQELSLIHI
;
A
#
# COMPACT_ATOMS: atom_id res chain seq x y z
N MET A 1 2.61 4.83 -21.91
CA MET A 1 2.99 5.22 -20.54
C MET A 1 2.96 4.00 -19.63
N LYS A 2 3.90 3.87 -18.69
CA LYS A 2 4.02 2.76 -17.75
C LYS A 2 3.84 3.24 -16.33
N ILE A 3 3.32 2.37 -15.48
CA ILE A 3 3.14 2.58 -14.04
C ILE A 3 4.02 1.60 -13.28
N ILE A 4 4.71 2.08 -12.26
CA ILE A 4 5.48 1.27 -11.33
C ILE A 4 4.56 0.85 -10.19
N LYS A 5 4.31 -0.46 -10.07
CA LYS A 5 3.59 -1.03 -8.94
C LYS A 5 4.43 -0.98 -7.67
N ARG A 6 3.80 -1.16 -6.50
CA ARG A 6 4.46 -1.22 -5.18
C ARG A 6 5.54 -2.30 -5.06
N ASN A 7 5.44 -3.38 -5.84
CA ASN A 7 6.46 -4.43 -5.91
C ASN A 7 7.56 -4.16 -6.95
N GLY A 8 7.66 -2.93 -7.46
CA GLY A 8 8.65 -2.53 -8.47
C GLY A 8 8.33 -2.94 -9.91
N ALA A 9 7.30 -3.76 -10.15
CA ALA A 9 6.95 -4.20 -11.50
C ALA A 9 6.34 -3.07 -12.33
N GLU A 10 6.81 -2.88 -13.55
CA GLU A 10 6.24 -1.96 -14.52
C GLU A 10 5.07 -2.59 -15.27
N VAL A 11 3.95 -1.89 -15.32
CA VAL A 11 2.74 -2.31 -16.04
C VAL A 11 2.20 -1.18 -16.91
N PRO A 12 1.43 -1.50 -17.97
CA PRO A 12 0.74 -0.48 -18.73
C PRO A 12 -0.20 0.36 -17.85
N PHE A 13 -0.31 1.65 -18.16
CA PHE A 13 -1.28 2.51 -17.52
C PHE A 13 -2.70 2.12 -17.92
N ASP A 14 -3.60 2.08 -16.94
CA ASP A 14 -4.99 1.71 -17.12
C ASP A 14 -5.90 2.74 -16.44
N ILE A 15 -6.48 3.62 -17.25
CA ILE A 15 -7.37 4.69 -16.81
C ILE A 15 -8.63 4.16 -16.11
N THR A 16 -9.08 2.93 -16.45
CA THR A 16 -10.30 2.36 -15.87
C THR A 16 -10.17 2.13 -14.37
N LYS A 17 -8.96 1.93 -13.87
CA LYS A 17 -8.67 1.79 -12.44
C LYS A 17 -8.91 3.09 -11.68
N ILE A 18 -8.55 4.23 -12.28
CA ILE A 18 -8.81 5.55 -11.70
C ILE A 18 -10.32 5.79 -11.66
N ILE A 19 -11.00 5.60 -12.79
CA ILE A 19 -12.45 5.75 -12.89
C ILE A 19 -13.15 4.90 -11.82
N THR A 20 -12.80 3.63 -11.72
CA THR A 20 -13.37 2.70 -10.74
C THR A 20 -13.12 3.15 -9.30
N ALA A 21 -11.92 3.62 -8.98
CA ALA A 21 -11.56 4.05 -7.63
C ALA A 21 -12.34 5.33 -7.23
N VAL A 22 -12.40 6.31 -8.13
CA VAL A 22 -13.15 7.56 -7.90
C VAL A 22 -14.65 7.31 -7.82
N THR A 23 -15.21 6.43 -8.68
CA THR A 23 -16.61 6.02 -8.63
C THR A 23 -16.96 5.42 -7.27
N LYS A 24 -16.16 4.47 -6.78
CA LYS A 24 -16.38 3.86 -5.45
C LYS A 24 -16.33 4.88 -4.32
N ALA A 25 -15.41 5.84 -4.39
CA ALA A 25 -15.33 6.92 -3.40
C ALA A 25 -16.57 7.84 -3.49
N SER A 26 -17.03 8.15 -4.68
CA SER A 26 -18.25 8.95 -4.91
C SER A 26 -19.51 8.23 -4.44
N ASP A 27 -19.63 6.92 -4.68
CA ASP A 27 -20.79 6.11 -4.26
C ASP A 27 -20.88 5.95 -2.73
N SER A 28 -19.76 6.06 -2.02
CA SER A 28 -19.75 6.02 -0.55
C SER A 28 -20.23 7.34 0.10
N VAL A 29 -20.36 8.41 -0.68
CA VAL A 29 -20.90 9.70 -0.22
C VAL A 29 -22.39 9.77 -0.46
N SER A 30 -23.16 10.27 0.51
CA SER A 30 -24.61 10.43 0.41
C SER A 30 -24.98 11.84 -0.06
N GLY A 31 -26.08 11.94 -0.84
CA GLY A 31 -26.70 13.21 -1.21
C GLY A 31 -26.09 13.91 -2.42
N GLN A 32 -26.12 15.26 -2.39
CA GLN A 32 -25.72 16.12 -3.52
C GLN A 32 -24.21 16.22 -3.75
N SER A 33 -23.39 15.66 -2.84
CA SER A 33 -21.94 15.68 -2.95
C SER A 33 -21.37 14.57 -3.86
N ARG A 34 -22.22 13.76 -4.49
CA ARG A 34 -21.79 12.74 -5.46
C ARG A 34 -21.33 13.38 -6.76
N LEU A 35 -20.26 12.83 -7.31
CA LEU A 35 -19.75 13.21 -8.61
C LEU A 35 -20.60 12.61 -9.73
N THR A 36 -20.78 13.36 -10.80
CA THR A 36 -21.38 12.86 -12.05
C THR A 36 -20.36 12.01 -12.81
N LYS A 37 -20.84 11.15 -13.71
CA LYS A 37 -19.98 10.35 -14.57
C LYS A 37 -19.01 11.22 -15.40
N ASP A 38 -19.48 12.37 -15.87
CA ASP A 38 -18.68 13.30 -16.66
C ASP A 38 -17.54 13.90 -15.83
N GLN A 39 -17.81 14.29 -14.58
CA GLN A 39 -16.78 14.78 -13.65
C GLN A 39 -15.74 13.69 -13.36
N ILE A 40 -16.16 12.45 -13.14
CA ILE A 40 -15.24 11.32 -12.90
C ILE A 40 -14.35 11.09 -14.12
N THR A 41 -14.92 11.16 -15.32
CA THR A 41 -14.15 11.01 -16.56
C THR A 41 -13.18 12.16 -16.76
N GLN A 42 -13.57 13.40 -16.45
CA GLN A 42 -12.68 14.57 -16.50
C GLN A 42 -11.50 14.46 -15.53
N ILE A 43 -11.74 14.00 -14.29
CA ILE A 43 -10.66 13.75 -13.32
C ILE A 43 -9.69 12.71 -13.86
N ALA A 44 -10.20 11.59 -14.38
CA ALA A 44 -9.36 10.53 -14.91
C ALA A 44 -8.54 10.98 -16.13
N ALA A 45 -9.12 11.81 -16.99
CA ALA A 45 -8.42 12.41 -18.13
C ALA A 45 -7.33 13.39 -17.66
N ALA A 46 -7.63 14.29 -16.72
CA ALA A 46 -6.68 15.27 -16.20
C ALA A 46 -5.47 14.56 -15.52
N VAL A 47 -5.71 13.51 -14.74
CA VAL A 47 -4.64 12.70 -14.14
C VAL A 47 -3.82 11.99 -15.22
N THR A 48 -4.46 11.49 -16.27
CA THR A 48 -3.75 10.86 -17.41
C THR A 48 -2.82 11.85 -18.09
N ASP A 49 -3.28 13.07 -18.36
CA ASP A 49 -2.50 14.13 -18.99
C ASP A 49 -1.31 14.55 -18.10
N GLN A 50 -1.52 14.67 -16.78
CA GLN A 50 -0.44 14.96 -15.83
C GLN A 50 0.61 13.84 -15.82
N CYS A 51 0.18 12.60 -15.79
CA CYS A 51 1.10 11.46 -15.87
C CYS A 51 1.89 11.44 -17.18
N GLN A 52 1.27 11.79 -18.30
CA GLN A 52 1.94 11.87 -19.62
C GLN A 52 2.97 13.00 -19.67
N ALA A 53 2.65 14.15 -19.07
CA ALA A 53 3.53 15.31 -19.00
C ALA A 53 4.84 15.04 -18.26
N LEU A 54 4.86 14.09 -17.32
CA LEU A 54 6.06 13.70 -16.58
C LEU A 54 7.09 12.95 -17.44
N ASN A 55 6.69 12.39 -18.57
CA ASN A 55 7.55 11.72 -19.56
C ASN A 55 8.44 10.60 -18.96
N ARG A 56 8.00 9.97 -17.89
CA ARG A 56 8.65 8.85 -17.17
C ARG A 56 7.63 7.84 -16.67
N ALA A 57 8.08 6.69 -16.21
CA ALA A 57 7.23 5.79 -15.45
C ALA A 57 6.83 6.45 -14.11
N VAL A 58 5.55 6.39 -13.77
CA VAL A 58 4.96 7.04 -12.59
C VAL A 58 4.57 5.95 -11.59
N SER A 59 4.84 6.17 -10.32
CA SER A 59 4.44 5.21 -9.27
C SER A 59 2.92 5.23 -9.03
N VAL A 60 2.38 4.13 -8.53
CA VAL A 60 0.95 4.07 -8.12
C VAL A 60 0.64 5.13 -7.07
N GLU A 61 1.58 5.43 -6.17
CA GLU A 61 1.40 6.43 -5.12
C GLU A 61 1.28 7.85 -5.71
N GLU A 62 2.15 8.21 -6.67
CA GLU A 62 2.07 9.50 -7.36
C GLU A 62 0.75 9.66 -8.12
N VAL A 63 0.27 8.60 -8.77
CA VAL A 63 -1.05 8.64 -9.44
C VAL A 63 -2.17 8.88 -8.42
N GLN A 64 -2.10 8.25 -7.25
CA GLN A 64 -3.09 8.44 -6.19
C GLN A 64 -3.07 9.88 -5.65
N ASP A 65 -1.89 10.45 -5.47
CA ASP A 65 -1.73 11.85 -5.03
C ASP A 65 -2.29 12.83 -6.07
N MET A 66 -2.09 12.56 -7.37
CA MET A 66 -2.70 13.35 -8.44
C MET A 66 -4.23 13.28 -8.41
N VAL A 67 -4.81 12.10 -8.18
CA VAL A 67 -6.27 11.94 -8.03
C VAL A 67 -6.79 12.72 -6.84
N GLU A 68 -6.12 12.68 -5.69
CA GLU A 68 -6.47 13.44 -4.49
C GLU A 68 -6.47 14.95 -4.76
N ASN A 69 -5.41 15.45 -5.41
CA ASN A 69 -5.30 16.86 -5.78
C ASN A 69 -6.43 17.28 -6.73
N GLN A 70 -6.73 16.48 -7.77
CA GLN A 70 -7.82 16.78 -8.69
C GLN A 70 -9.19 16.81 -7.99
N LEU A 71 -9.45 15.90 -7.04
CA LEU A 71 -10.68 15.91 -6.25
C LEU A 71 -10.78 17.17 -5.37
N MET A 72 -9.67 17.66 -4.83
CA MET A 72 -9.62 18.89 -4.06
C MET A 72 -9.82 20.13 -4.94
N ASP A 73 -9.20 20.18 -6.12
CA ASP A 73 -9.29 21.29 -7.07
C ASP A 73 -10.74 21.53 -7.54
N ILE A 74 -11.49 20.47 -7.78
CA ILE A 74 -12.92 20.58 -8.13
C ILE A 74 -13.83 20.77 -6.90
N LYS A 75 -13.26 20.96 -5.70
CA LYS A 75 -13.95 21.15 -4.43
C LYS A 75 -14.85 19.97 -4.00
N ALA A 76 -14.57 18.77 -4.48
CA ALA A 76 -15.26 17.54 -4.09
C ALA A 76 -14.72 16.98 -2.76
N HIS A 77 -14.69 17.81 -1.72
CA HIS A 77 -14.01 17.51 -0.45
C HIS A 77 -14.53 16.25 0.26
N ASP A 78 -15.82 15.97 0.16
CA ASP A 78 -16.41 14.77 0.79
C ASP A 78 -15.91 13.51 0.07
N VAL A 79 -15.89 13.52 -1.26
CA VAL A 79 -15.38 12.39 -2.07
C VAL A 79 -13.88 12.23 -1.85
N ALA A 80 -13.11 13.33 -1.80
CA ALA A 80 -11.67 13.30 -1.51
C ALA A 80 -11.40 12.66 -0.14
N ARG A 81 -12.15 13.03 0.90
CA ARG A 81 -12.02 12.45 2.24
C ARG A 81 -12.26 10.94 2.23
N HIS A 82 -13.32 10.48 1.55
CA HIS A 82 -13.60 9.05 1.43
C HIS A 82 -12.53 8.31 0.64
N TYR A 83 -12.00 8.91 -0.42
CA TYR A 83 -10.91 8.36 -1.22
C TYR A 83 -9.63 8.19 -0.39
N ILE A 84 -9.20 9.22 0.34
CA ILE A 84 -8.02 9.20 1.22
C ILE A 84 -8.19 8.17 2.34
N THR A 85 -9.34 8.16 3.02
CA THR A 85 -9.63 7.19 4.07
C THR A 85 -9.60 5.75 3.55
N TYR A 86 -10.20 5.50 2.39
CA TYR A 86 -10.16 4.18 1.75
C TYR A 86 -8.73 3.75 1.41
N ARG A 87 -7.94 4.66 0.81
CA ARG A 87 -6.52 4.43 0.51
C ARG A 87 -5.74 4.02 1.76
N TYR A 88 -5.92 4.77 2.85
CA TYR A 88 -5.27 4.50 4.13
C TYR A 88 -5.66 3.12 4.71
N VAL A 89 -6.96 2.82 4.76
CA VAL A 89 -7.45 1.52 5.26
C VAL A 89 -6.92 0.36 4.41
N GLN A 90 -6.87 0.51 3.08
CA GLN A 90 -6.29 -0.52 2.21
C GLN A 90 -4.77 -0.67 2.41
N SER A 91 -4.06 0.41 2.75
CA SER A 91 -2.64 0.34 3.09
C SER A 91 -2.43 -0.45 4.39
N LEU A 92 -3.21 -0.16 5.42
CA LEU A 92 -3.16 -0.92 6.69
C LEU A 92 -3.48 -2.40 6.48
N LYS A 93 -4.55 -2.73 5.72
CA LYS A 93 -4.90 -4.12 5.43
C LYS A 93 -3.77 -4.88 4.74
N ARG A 94 -3.08 -4.25 3.79
CA ARG A 94 -1.93 -4.90 3.12
C ARG A 94 -0.78 -5.18 4.08
N GLN A 95 -0.49 -4.24 4.99
CA GLN A 95 0.55 -4.44 6.00
C GLN A 95 0.19 -5.59 6.95
N THR A 96 -1.05 -5.60 7.43
CA THR A 96 -1.54 -6.66 8.31
C THR A 96 -1.51 -8.03 7.62
N ASN A 97 -2.01 -8.13 6.38
CA ASN A 97 -1.99 -9.39 5.64
C ASN A 97 -0.56 -9.95 5.47
N THR A 98 0.43 -9.08 5.24
CA THR A 98 1.83 -9.53 5.11
C THR A 98 2.34 -10.12 6.43
N THR A 99 2.01 -9.54 7.57
CA THR A 99 2.37 -10.05 8.91
C THR A 99 1.64 -11.35 9.22
N ASP A 100 0.34 -11.42 8.92
CA ASP A 100 -0.48 -12.62 9.11
C ASP A 100 0.03 -13.78 8.24
N GLU A 101 0.39 -13.53 6.97
CA GLU A 101 0.99 -14.54 6.09
C GLU A 101 2.32 -15.07 6.63
N ARG A 102 3.18 -14.20 7.18
CA ARG A 102 4.43 -14.61 7.83
C ARG A 102 4.17 -15.45 9.07
N ILE A 103 3.25 -15.04 9.93
CA ILE A 103 2.87 -15.81 11.13
C ILE A 103 2.31 -17.18 10.74
N LEU A 104 1.43 -17.25 9.74
CA LEU A 104 0.88 -18.51 9.24
C LEU A 104 1.98 -19.42 8.69
N SER A 105 2.93 -18.91 7.90
CA SER A 105 4.05 -19.68 7.38
C SER A 105 4.95 -20.25 8.47
N LEU A 106 5.08 -19.54 9.61
CA LEU A 106 5.80 -20.03 10.78
C LEU A 106 5.04 -21.16 11.48
N ILE A 107 3.72 -21.02 11.64
CA ILE A 107 2.85 -22.05 12.27
C ILE A 107 2.84 -23.33 11.43
N GLU A 108 2.76 -23.19 10.10
CA GLU A 108 2.74 -24.30 9.15
C GLU A 108 4.13 -24.92 8.91
N CYS A 109 5.18 -24.39 9.54
CA CYS A 109 6.57 -24.80 9.34
C CYS A 109 7.04 -24.74 7.89
N GLN A 110 6.48 -23.83 7.09
CA GLN A 110 6.79 -23.67 5.66
C GLN A 110 7.89 -22.62 5.40
N ASN A 111 8.26 -21.84 6.41
CA ASN A 111 9.27 -20.79 6.27
C ASN A 111 10.67 -21.41 6.13
N GLU A 112 11.28 -21.24 4.95
CA GLU A 112 12.60 -21.79 4.63
C GLU A 112 13.75 -21.13 5.40
N GLU A 113 13.63 -19.84 5.73
CA GLU A 113 14.62 -19.12 6.53
C GLU A 113 14.72 -19.74 7.94
N VAL A 114 13.59 -20.08 8.54
CA VAL A 114 13.53 -20.72 9.86
C VAL A 114 14.04 -22.16 9.82
N LYS A 115 13.85 -22.86 8.71
CA LYS A 115 14.39 -24.23 8.52
C LYS A 115 15.92 -24.26 8.42
N GLN A 116 16.54 -23.18 7.92
CA GLN A 116 17.99 -23.08 7.74
C GLN A 116 18.72 -22.54 8.97
N GLU A 117 18.01 -21.86 9.90
CA GLU A 117 18.61 -21.38 11.13
C GLU A 117 18.87 -22.53 12.11
N ASN A 118 20.13 -22.68 12.50
CA ASN A 118 20.73 -23.50 13.54
C ASN A 118 19.90 -24.67 14.12
N ALA A 119 20.52 -25.84 14.20
CA ALA A 119 19.98 -27.11 14.70
C ALA A 119 19.29 -27.07 16.09
N ASN A 120 19.47 -26.02 16.87
CA ASN A 120 18.87 -25.81 18.19
C ASN A 120 17.50 -25.13 18.15
N LYS A 121 17.06 -24.61 16.99
CA LYS A 121 15.78 -23.94 16.80
C LYS A 121 14.87 -24.79 15.92
N ASN A 122 14.29 -25.84 16.49
CA ASN A 122 13.34 -26.68 15.75
C ASN A 122 11.97 -25.96 15.66
N PRO A 123 11.48 -25.56 14.46
CA PRO A 123 10.24 -24.82 14.30
C PRO A 123 8.98 -25.63 14.66
N THR A 124 9.10 -26.92 14.88
CA THR A 124 7.99 -27.79 15.34
C THR A 124 7.75 -27.68 16.85
N VAL A 125 8.68 -27.08 17.62
CA VAL A 125 8.54 -26.91 19.07
C VAL A 125 7.75 -25.65 19.38
N ASN A 126 6.67 -25.76 20.14
CA ASN A 126 5.76 -24.65 20.48
C ASN A 126 6.45 -23.43 21.09
N SER A 127 7.49 -23.61 21.89
CA SER A 127 8.26 -22.50 22.46
C SER A 127 8.99 -21.71 21.38
N VAL A 128 9.59 -22.38 20.41
CA VAL A 128 10.30 -21.78 19.28
C VAL A 128 9.34 -21.05 18.36
N GLN A 129 8.20 -21.66 18.03
CA GLN A 129 7.15 -21.01 17.24
C GLN A 129 6.65 -19.71 17.91
N ARG A 130 6.43 -19.76 19.23
CA ARG A 130 6.00 -18.60 20.00
C ARG A 130 7.03 -17.48 19.95
N ASP A 131 8.31 -17.79 20.08
CA ASP A 131 9.39 -16.80 20.02
C ASP A 131 9.51 -16.15 18.64
N TYR A 132 9.36 -16.92 17.57
CA TYR A 132 9.32 -16.39 16.20
C TYR A 132 8.10 -15.50 15.96
N MET A 133 6.91 -15.94 16.37
CA MET A 133 5.69 -15.13 16.25
C MET A 133 5.82 -13.83 17.03
N ALA A 134 6.34 -13.87 18.25
CA ALA A 134 6.60 -12.68 19.05
C ALA A 134 7.60 -11.74 18.35
N GLY A 135 8.64 -12.29 17.71
CA GLY A 135 9.60 -11.55 16.90
C GLY A 135 8.95 -10.83 15.71
N GLU A 136 8.12 -11.52 14.93
CA GLU A 136 7.44 -10.92 13.77
C GLU A 136 6.42 -9.85 14.19
N ILE A 137 5.65 -10.08 15.24
CA ILE A 137 4.74 -9.08 15.80
C ILE A 137 5.51 -7.85 16.30
N SER A 138 6.61 -8.07 17.01
CA SER A 138 7.45 -6.99 17.53
C SER A 138 8.06 -6.15 16.40
N LYS A 139 8.57 -6.78 15.34
CA LYS A 139 9.08 -6.08 14.15
C LYS A 139 8.00 -5.20 13.50
N ASP A 140 6.80 -5.74 13.31
CA ASP A 140 5.70 -5.04 12.69
C ASP A 140 5.25 -3.84 13.54
N LEU A 141 5.06 -4.04 14.85
CA LEU A 141 4.66 -2.97 15.77
C LEU A 141 5.74 -1.88 15.88
N THR A 142 7.00 -2.28 15.95
CA THR A 142 8.13 -1.33 16.00
C THR A 142 8.17 -0.47 14.74
N ALA A 143 8.05 -1.07 13.57
CA ALA A 143 8.06 -0.34 12.30
C ALA A 143 6.86 0.61 12.15
N ARG A 144 5.67 0.23 12.66
CA ARG A 144 4.47 1.05 12.50
C ARG A 144 4.26 2.12 13.55
N LEU A 145 4.72 1.89 14.79
CA LEU A 145 4.36 2.74 15.94
C LEU A 145 5.55 3.44 16.60
N LEU A 146 6.75 2.87 16.52
CA LEU A 146 7.88 3.34 17.31
C LEU A 146 8.97 4.01 16.49
N LEU A 147 9.14 3.63 15.21
CA LEU A 147 10.18 4.18 14.34
C LEU A 147 9.62 5.24 13.41
N ASP A 148 10.47 6.22 13.11
CA ASP A 148 10.20 7.19 12.05
C ASP A 148 10.10 6.48 10.69
N PRO A 149 9.13 6.86 9.82
CA PRO A 149 8.97 6.26 8.50
C PRO A 149 10.23 6.28 7.63
N GLU A 150 11.08 7.31 7.75
CA GLU A 150 12.33 7.38 7.01
C GLU A 150 13.32 6.31 7.47
N ILE A 151 13.38 6.03 8.78
CA ILE A 151 14.22 4.98 9.35
C ILE A 151 13.74 3.61 8.90
N VAL A 152 12.41 3.38 8.92
CA VAL A 152 11.80 2.13 8.46
C VAL A 152 12.13 1.89 6.98
N LYS A 153 11.99 2.92 6.15
CA LYS A 153 12.33 2.85 4.72
C LYS A 153 13.81 2.53 4.52
N ALA A 154 14.70 3.24 5.20
CA ALA A 154 16.14 3.01 5.13
C ALA A 154 16.53 1.59 5.56
N HIS A 155 15.85 1.02 6.55
CA HIS A 155 16.05 -0.35 6.99
C HIS A 155 15.54 -1.37 5.96
N GLN A 156 14.38 -1.14 5.37
CA GLN A 156 13.81 -2.01 4.32
C GLN A 156 14.64 -2.00 3.04
N GLU A 157 15.21 -0.87 2.68
CA GLU A 157 16.10 -0.71 1.51
C GLU A 157 17.55 -1.16 1.81
N LEU A 158 17.81 -1.73 2.99
CA LEU A 158 19.14 -2.16 3.44
C LEU A 158 20.22 -1.06 3.45
N SER A 159 19.82 0.21 3.37
CA SER A 159 20.75 1.34 3.34
C SER A 159 21.48 1.56 4.67
N LEU A 160 21.01 0.95 5.77
CA LEU A 160 21.65 1.02 7.10
C LEU A 160 22.69 -0.08 7.35
N ILE A 161 22.82 -1.08 6.48
CA ILE A 161 23.74 -2.21 6.69
C ILE A 161 25.21 -1.80 6.56
N HIS A 162 25.50 -0.71 5.88
CA HIS A 162 26.85 -0.24 5.62
C HIS A 162 27.37 0.82 6.61
N ILE A 163 26.64 1.08 7.67
CA ILE A 163 27.07 1.95 8.76
C ILE A 163 27.70 1.12 9.88
#